data_7b01931857a428a7cb38ebcf11288ed2
#
_entry.id   7b01931857a428a7cb38ebcf11288ed2
#
_cell.length_a   1.000
_cell.length_b   1.000
_cell.length_c   1.000
_cell.angle_alpha   90.00
_cell.angle_beta   90.00
_cell.angle_gamma   90.00
#
_symmetry.space_group_name_H-M   'P 1'
#
loop_
_entity.id
_entity.type
_entity.pdbx_description
1 polymer ?
#
loop_
_entity_poly.entity_id
_entity_poly.type
_entity_poly.pdbx_seq_one_letter_code
_entity_poly.pdbx_strand_id
1 'polypeptide(L)'
;MSAESAESTVTGAGLSEPLAAALAAATEDRLVYDLAGIAARHDALRRELPGVQVRFAMKACPLDEVLTALARRGAGADAASPGEVEQALRAGIPVGRVHYGNTVKSDRNIAEAYRLGVRTFATDSVQDVAALAEHAPGARVFCRVATGGTGAVWGLSNKFGCPPGDAVRVLEAARDAGLVPAGLSVHVGSQQMTGEAWHAAAEDLGDVLRALGRRGLRVDHVNLGGGLPALGYRDRRGTPLDPPLDKIFAVIRESMDELRRIHGGPLDFVVEPGRHLVADHGAIRAHVTRLTERRTAGGERQHWLYLSCGKFNGLYEMDALQYRLVFPGHHPDGPYVPAVVAGPTCDSDDAYSHEEGLVPVPATLASGDPVWVLSCGAYATSYTTLGFNGFAPLPHAWADRPEGTGADD
;
A
#
# COMPACT_ATOMS: atom_id res chain seq x y z
N MET A 1 32.70 -11.07 -18.75
CA MET A 1 32.36 -11.17 -17.31
C MET A 1 31.34 -12.27 -17.17
N SER A 2 31.59 -13.25 -16.32
CA SER A 2 30.81 -14.49 -16.22
C SER A 2 29.47 -14.27 -15.52
N ALA A 3 28.44 -15.02 -15.88
CA ALA A 3 27.12 -15.04 -15.24
C ALA A 3 27.17 -15.24 -13.71
N GLU A 4 28.21 -15.89 -13.20
CA GLU A 4 28.44 -16.14 -11.78
C GLU A 4 28.64 -14.86 -10.92
N SER A 5 29.18 -13.75 -11.48
CA SER A 5 29.36 -12.51 -10.70
C SER A 5 28.05 -11.71 -10.55
N ALA A 6 27.14 -11.86 -11.52
CA ALA A 6 25.80 -11.27 -11.45
C ALA A 6 24.89 -12.03 -10.45
N GLU A 7 24.97 -13.37 -10.43
CA GLU A 7 24.22 -14.20 -9.50
C GLU A 7 24.56 -13.93 -8.02
N SER A 8 25.83 -13.68 -7.69
CA SER A 8 26.26 -13.40 -6.30
C SER A 8 25.70 -12.07 -5.77
N THR A 9 25.53 -11.07 -6.62
CA THR A 9 24.96 -9.76 -6.23
C THR A 9 23.43 -9.84 -6.07
N VAL A 10 22.79 -10.71 -6.80
CA VAL A 10 21.33 -10.91 -6.83
C VAL A 10 20.83 -11.68 -5.62
N THR A 11 21.54 -12.74 -5.21
CA THR A 11 21.17 -13.58 -4.03
C THR A 11 21.27 -12.81 -2.71
N GLY A 12 22.11 -11.78 -2.62
CA GLY A 12 22.20 -10.89 -1.44
C GLY A 12 21.10 -9.83 -1.38
N ALA A 13 20.33 -9.63 -2.45
CA ALA A 13 19.33 -8.56 -2.52
C ALA A 13 17.94 -8.93 -1.95
N GLY A 14 17.69 -10.18 -1.55
CA GLY A 14 16.40 -10.63 -1.01
C GLY A 14 15.26 -10.58 -2.03
N LEU A 15 15.59 -10.62 -3.34
CA LEU A 15 14.63 -10.78 -4.43
C LEU A 15 14.23 -12.25 -4.60
N SER A 16 13.00 -12.50 -5.03
CA SER A 16 12.64 -13.83 -5.54
C SER A 16 13.41 -14.13 -6.83
N GLU A 17 13.75 -15.39 -7.05
CA GLU A 17 14.46 -15.81 -8.28
C GLU A 17 13.71 -15.39 -9.56
N PRO A 18 12.37 -15.57 -9.69
CA PRO A 18 11.63 -15.11 -10.86
C PRO A 18 11.73 -13.60 -11.08
N LEU A 19 11.62 -12.79 -10.00
CA LEU A 19 11.71 -11.34 -10.10
C LEU A 19 13.10 -10.88 -10.56
N ALA A 20 14.15 -11.49 -9.99
CA ALA A 20 15.53 -11.20 -10.38
C ALA A 20 15.81 -11.59 -11.84
N ALA A 21 15.34 -12.75 -12.30
CA ALA A 21 15.47 -13.21 -13.66
C ALA A 21 14.75 -12.27 -14.65
N ALA A 22 13.53 -11.85 -14.33
CA ALA A 22 12.78 -10.92 -15.18
C ALA A 22 13.42 -9.53 -15.27
N LEU A 23 13.97 -9.02 -14.15
CA LEU A 23 14.71 -7.77 -14.15
C LEU A 23 16.00 -7.85 -14.99
N ALA A 24 16.70 -8.99 -14.93
CA ALA A 24 17.92 -9.22 -15.70
C ALA A 24 17.63 -9.37 -17.21
N ALA A 25 16.51 -9.97 -17.57
CA ALA A 25 16.09 -10.13 -18.96
C ALA A 25 15.57 -8.83 -19.60
N ALA A 26 15.07 -7.90 -18.78
CA ALA A 26 14.49 -6.66 -19.28
C ALA A 26 15.55 -5.76 -19.93
N THR A 27 15.31 -5.35 -21.17
CA THR A 27 16.18 -4.44 -21.94
C THR A 27 15.76 -2.98 -21.84
N GLU A 28 14.50 -2.73 -21.44
CA GLU A 28 13.91 -1.40 -21.33
C GLU A 28 13.43 -1.14 -19.90
N ASP A 29 13.25 0.12 -19.57
CA ASP A 29 12.73 0.55 -18.28
C ASP A 29 11.31 0.04 -18.09
N ARG A 30 11.07 -0.63 -16.97
CA ARG A 30 9.75 -1.18 -16.62
C ARG A 30 9.61 -1.53 -15.16
N LEU A 31 8.39 -1.59 -14.71
CA LEU A 31 8.02 -2.11 -13.41
C LEU A 31 7.68 -3.60 -13.55
N VAL A 32 8.33 -4.45 -12.77
CA VAL A 32 8.15 -5.91 -12.80
C VAL A 32 7.51 -6.37 -11.50
N TYR A 33 6.47 -7.18 -11.59
CA TYR A 33 5.77 -7.76 -10.45
C TYR A 33 5.92 -9.28 -10.40
N ASP A 34 6.12 -9.80 -9.18
CA ASP A 34 6.06 -11.22 -8.85
C ASP A 34 4.67 -11.55 -8.31
N LEU A 35 3.77 -12.03 -9.18
CA LEU A 35 2.40 -12.37 -8.80
C LEU A 35 2.34 -13.57 -7.84
N ALA A 36 3.26 -14.52 -7.98
CA ALA A 36 3.35 -15.68 -7.09
C ALA A 36 3.77 -15.25 -5.69
N GLY A 37 4.73 -14.33 -5.58
CA GLY A 37 5.15 -13.72 -4.32
C GLY A 37 4.01 -12.95 -3.64
N ILE A 38 3.24 -12.15 -4.39
CA ILE A 38 2.05 -11.45 -3.89
C ILE A 38 1.03 -12.45 -3.33
N ALA A 39 0.73 -13.53 -4.08
CA ALA A 39 -0.19 -14.58 -3.64
C ALA A 39 0.31 -15.29 -2.37
N ALA A 40 1.60 -15.61 -2.30
CA ALA A 40 2.22 -16.22 -1.13
C ALA A 40 2.20 -15.31 0.11
N ARG A 41 2.38 -14.00 -0.09
CA ARG A 41 2.28 -13.00 0.98
C ARG A 41 0.84 -12.91 1.52
N HIS A 42 -0.16 -12.94 0.65
CA HIS A 42 -1.57 -13.01 1.07
C HIS A 42 -1.85 -14.28 1.89
N ASP A 43 -1.37 -15.45 1.46
CA ASP A 43 -1.56 -16.69 2.19
C ASP A 43 -0.82 -16.68 3.53
N ALA A 44 0.37 -16.07 3.61
CA ALA A 44 1.10 -15.88 4.85
C ALA A 44 0.32 -15.00 5.83
N LEU A 45 -0.21 -13.87 5.37
CA LEU A 45 -1.04 -12.98 6.20
C LEU A 45 -2.25 -13.72 6.79
N ARG A 46 -2.92 -14.57 5.99
CA ARG A 46 -4.06 -15.36 6.49
C ARG A 46 -3.68 -16.41 7.52
N ARG A 47 -2.45 -16.93 7.47
CA ARG A 47 -1.93 -17.83 8.52
C ARG A 47 -1.62 -17.07 9.81
N GLU A 48 -1.07 -15.86 9.69
CA GLU A 48 -0.78 -15.02 10.86
C GLU A 48 -2.05 -14.50 11.55
N LEU A 49 -3.11 -14.23 10.80
CA LEU A 49 -4.38 -13.73 11.31
C LEU A 49 -5.54 -14.69 10.94
N PRO A 50 -5.67 -15.84 11.63
CA PRO A 50 -6.69 -16.82 11.33
C PRO A 50 -8.11 -16.25 11.49
N GLY A 51 -8.99 -16.53 10.53
CA GLY A 51 -10.39 -16.08 10.56
C GLY A 51 -10.60 -14.64 10.11
N VAL A 52 -9.54 -13.88 9.78
CA VAL A 52 -9.65 -12.52 9.26
C VAL A 52 -9.99 -12.53 7.78
N GLN A 53 -10.91 -11.67 7.37
CA GLN A 53 -11.19 -11.40 5.96
C GLN A 53 -10.18 -10.37 5.44
N VAL A 54 -9.44 -10.73 4.41
CA VAL A 54 -8.51 -9.81 3.74
C VAL A 54 -9.24 -9.11 2.61
N ARG A 55 -9.31 -7.77 2.66
CA ARG A 55 -9.78 -6.92 1.57
C ARG A 55 -8.61 -6.07 1.08
N PHE A 56 -8.17 -6.34 -0.13
CA PHE A 56 -7.01 -5.64 -0.70
C PHE A 56 -7.34 -4.16 -0.91
N ALA A 57 -6.51 -3.26 -0.36
CA ALA A 57 -6.63 -1.83 -0.60
C ALA A 57 -6.16 -1.50 -2.02
N MET A 58 -7.13 -1.42 -2.95
CA MET A 58 -6.87 -1.35 -4.41
C MET A 58 -5.98 -0.19 -4.81
N LYS A 59 -6.09 0.94 -4.13
CA LYS A 59 -5.25 2.13 -4.35
C LYS A 59 -3.74 1.85 -4.33
N ALA A 60 -3.30 0.79 -3.66
CA ALA A 60 -1.87 0.46 -3.57
C ALA A 60 -1.31 -0.10 -4.89
N CYS A 61 -2.10 -0.88 -5.63
CA CYS A 61 -1.70 -1.45 -6.92
C CYS A 61 -2.95 -1.88 -7.71
N PRO A 62 -3.60 -0.97 -8.48
CA PRO A 62 -4.83 -1.26 -9.19
C PRO A 62 -4.57 -1.92 -10.55
N LEU A 63 -3.80 -3.00 -10.59
CA LEU A 63 -3.54 -3.78 -11.79
C LEU A 63 -4.44 -5.01 -11.82
N ASP A 64 -5.08 -5.28 -12.96
CA ASP A 64 -6.06 -6.34 -13.12
C ASP A 64 -5.49 -7.72 -12.80
N GLU A 65 -4.23 -7.98 -13.15
CA GLU A 65 -3.56 -9.24 -12.86
C GLU A 65 -3.30 -9.44 -11.37
N VAL A 66 -2.92 -8.39 -10.64
CA VAL A 66 -2.75 -8.42 -9.18
C VAL A 66 -4.10 -8.70 -8.52
N LEU A 67 -5.15 -7.99 -8.93
CA LEU A 67 -6.51 -8.21 -8.43
C LEU A 67 -6.99 -9.64 -8.71
N THR A 68 -6.75 -10.14 -9.92
CA THR A 68 -7.12 -11.51 -10.32
C THR A 68 -6.36 -12.56 -9.50
N ALA A 69 -5.06 -12.36 -9.29
CA ALA A 69 -4.25 -13.26 -8.46
C ALA A 69 -4.76 -13.32 -7.02
N LEU A 70 -5.10 -12.17 -6.43
CA LEU A 70 -5.66 -12.07 -5.08
C LEU A 70 -7.09 -12.62 -5.01
N ALA A 71 -7.94 -12.37 -6.02
CA ALA A 71 -9.30 -12.92 -6.11
C ALA A 71 -9.29 -14.46 -6.08
N ARG A 72 -8.38 -15.07 -6.83
CA ARG A 72 -8.19 -16.55 -6.84
C ARG A 72 -7.80 -17.11 -5.46
N ARG A 73 -7.20 -16.30 -4.59
CA ARG A 73 -6.87 -16.63 -3.18
C ARG A 73 -8.00 -16.30 -2.21
N GLY A 74 -9.13 -15.80 -2.72
CA GLY A 74 -10.30 -15.46 -1.91
C GLY A 74 -10.22 -14.10 -1.22
N ALA A 75 -9.32 -13.21 -1.62
CA ALA A 75 -9.32 -11.83 -1.16
C ALA A 75 -10.59 -11.11 -1.61
N GLY A 76 -11.03 -10.14 -0.80
CA GLY A 76 -11.99 -9.12 -1.19
C GLY A 76 -11.27 -7.85 -1.63
N ALA A 77 -12.04 -6.78 -1.84
CA ALA A 77 -11.52 -5.47 -2.20
C ALA A 77 -12.02 -4.37 -1.27
N ASP A 78 -11.11 -3.48 -0.88
CA ASP A 78 -11.40 -2.15 -0.36
C ASP A 78 -11.32 -1.18 -1.53
N ALA A 79 -12.49 -0.75 -2.01
CA ALA A 79 -12.64 0.15 -3.15
C ALA A 79 -13.01 1.56 -2.70
N ALA A 80 -12.44 2.58 -3.33
CA ALA A 80 -12.66 3.99 -3.00
C ALA A 80 -13.46 4.77 -4.07
N SER A 81 -13.85 4.10 -5.15
CA SER A 81 -14.65 4.69 -6.24
C SER A 81 -15.47 3.63 -6.98
N PRO A 82 -16.53 4.02 -7.72
CA PRO A 82 -17.24 3.09 -8.61
C PRO A 82 -16.32 2.41 -9.64
N GLY A 83 -15.33 3.14 -10.17
CA GLY A 83 -14.36 2.57 -11.12
C GLY A 83 -13.53 1.44 -10.51
N GLU A 84 -13.08 1.58 -9.25
CA GLU A 84 -12.41 0.49 -8.54
C GLU A 84 -13.37 -0.68 -8.25
N VAL A 85 -14.65 -0.41 -7.96
CA VAL A 85 -15.65 -1.47 -7.80
C VAL A 85 -15.80 -2.27 -9.10
N GLU A 86 -15.98 -1.59 -10.25
CA GLU A 86 -16.07 -2.26 -11.55
C GLU A 86 -14.82 -3.08 -11.85
N GLN A 87 -13.64 -2.55 -11.58
CA GLN A 87 -12.37 -3.24 -11.76
C GLN A 87 -12.27 -4.49 -10.88
N ALA A 88 -12.65 -4.41 -9.60
CA ALA A 88 -12.67 -5.55 -8.69
C ALA A 88 -13.60 -6.67 -9.19
N LEU A 89 -14.79 -6.28 -9.70
CA LEU A 89 -15.75 -7.25 -10.26
C LEU A 89 -15.21 -7.92 -11.54
N ARG A 90 -14.59 -7.16 -12.45
CA ARG A 90 -13.94 -7.71 -13.65
C ARG A 90 -12.82 -8.67 -13.32
N ALA A 91 -12.05 -8.38 -12.27
CA ALA A 91 -10.98 -9.28 -11.77
C ALA A 91 -11.51 -10.56 -11.09
N GLY A 92 -12.84 -10.71 -10.96
CA GLY A 92 -13.48 -11.91 -10.40
C GLY A 92 -13.69 -11.85 -8.88
N ILE A 93 -13.55 -10.69 -8.24
CA ILE A 93 -13.88 -10.55 -6.82
C ILE A 93 -15.42 -10.51 -6.67
N PRO A 94 -16.04 -11.42 -5.90
CA PRO A 94 -17.47 -11.40 -5.68
C PRO A 94 -17.92 -10.10 -5.01
N VAL A 95 -19.02 -9.49 -5.46
CA VAL A 95 -19.50 -8.21 -4.94
C VAL A 95 -19.73 -8.21 -3.43
N GLY A 96 -20.14 -9.34 -2.84
CA GLY A 96 -20.25 -9.50 -1.38
C GLY A 96 -18.92 -9.38 -0.61
N ARG A 97 -17.78 -9.44 -1.31
CA ARG A 97 -16.44 -9.23 -0.76
C ARG A 97 -15.85 -7.86 -1.10
N VAL A 98 -16.63 -6.98 -1.73
CA VAL A 98 -16.26 -5.59 -2.00
C VAL A 98 -16.97 -4.69 -1.01
N HIS A 99 -16.24 -3.80 -0.35
CA HIS A 99 -16.83 -2.69 0.37
C HIS A 99 -16.35 -1.34 -0.21
N TYR A 100 -17.14 -0.32 -0.05
CA TYR A 100 -16.75 1.04 -0.38
C TYR A 100 -16.12 1.67 0.87
N GLY A 101 -14.78 1.68 0.93
CA GLY A 101 -14.03 2.04 2.15
C GLY A 101 -13.76 3.54 2.30
N ASN A 102 -14.00 4.36 1.27
CA ASN A 102 -13.84 5.81 1.38
C ASN A 102 -15.04 6.42 2.11
N THR A 103 -14.80 7.14 3.21
CA THR A 103 -15.85 7.83 3.97
C THR A 103 -16.37 9.09 3.27
N VAL A 104 -15.60 9.66 2.33
CA VAL A 104 -16.02 10.82 1.53
C VAL A 104 -16.47 10.35 0.15
N LYS A 105 -17.77 10.50 -0.15
CA LYS A 105 -18.40 10.03 -1.39
C LYS A 105 -19.38 11.09 -1.90
N SER A 106 -19.48 11.24 -3.22
CA SER A 106 -20.59 11.99 -3.82
C SER A 106 -21.84 11.12 -3.89
N ASP A 107 -23.01 11.75 -3.92
CA ASP A 107 -24.29 11.06 -4.08
C ASP A 107 -24.29 10.17 -5.31
N ARG A 108 -23.76 10.68 -6.43
CA ARG A 108 -23.57 9.91 -7.66
C ARG A 108 -22.73 8.65 -7.43
N ASN A 109 -21.61 8.75 -6.72
CA ASN A 109 -20.73 7.61 -6.47
C ASN A 109 -21.39 6.57 -5.55
N ILE A 110 -22.19 7.02 -4.57
CA ILE A 110 -22.99 6.12 -3.71
C ILE A 110 -24.01 5.35 -4.57
N ALA A 111 -24.81 6.06 -5.36
CA ALA A 111 -25.84 5.45 -6.21
C ALA A 111 -25.24 4.47 -7.22
N GLU A 112 -24.09 4.81 -7.81
CA GLU A 112 -23.43 3.98 -8.82
C GLU A 112 -22.84 2.71 -8.19
N ALA A 113 -22.12 2.81 -7.06
CA ALA A 113 -21.62 1.66 -6.32
C ALA A 113 -22.75 0.73 -5.85
N TYR A 114 -23.88 1.32 -5.40
CA TYR A 114 -25.06 0.55 -5.01
C TYR A 114 -25.68 -0.18 -6.20
N ARG A 115 -25.77 0.47 -7.38
CA ARG A 115 -26.23 -0.14 -8.64
C ARG A 115 -25.32 -1.29 -9.09
N LEU A 116 -24.00 -1.18 -8.88
CA LEU A 116 -23.03 -2.25 -9.13
C LEU A 116 -23.16 -3.43 -8.16
N GLY A 117 -24.00 -3.31 -7.13
CA GLY A 117 -24.28 -4.37 -6.18
C GLY A 117 -23.55 -4.24 -4.84
N VAL A 118 -22.72 -3.22 -4.62
CA VAL A 118 -22.11 -2.98 -3.30
C VAL A 118 -23.20 -2.69 -2.28
N ARG A 119 -23.07 -3.31 -1.12
CA ARG A 119 -24.03 -3.18 0.00
C ARG A 119 -23.38 -2.78 1.31
N THR A 120 -22.05 -2.63 1.34
CA THR A 120 -21.29 -2.29 2.55
C THR A 120 -20.46 -1.03 2.30
N PHE A 121 -20.70 0.01 3.08
CA PHE A 121 -20.09 1.33 2.91
C PHE A 121 -19.46 1.83 4.20
N ALA A 122 -18.29 2.46 4.09
CA ALA A 122 -17.70 3.22 5.17
C ALA A 122 -18.42 4.57 5.34
N THR A 123 -18.54 5.03 6.57
CA THR A 123 -19.01 6.37 6.91
C THR A 123 -18.28 6.90 8.15
N ASP A 124 -18.31 8.21 8.39
CA ASP A 124 -17.79 8.82 9.62
C ASP A 124 -18.58 10.06 10.04
N SER A 125 -19.74 10.30 9.39
CA SER A 125 -20.57 11.47 9.69
C SER A 125 -22.05 11.22 9.46
N VAL A 126 -22.89 11.95 10.18
CA VAL A 126 -24.35 11.87 10.01
C VAL A 126 -24.81 12.44 8.64
N GLN A 127 -24.02 13.33 8.06
CA GLN A 127 -24.31 13.88 6.73
C GLN A 127 -24.12 12.81 5.64
N ASP A 128 -23.04 12.03 5.73
CA ASP A 128 -22.82 10.92 4.80
C ASP A 128 -23.85 9.79 5.02
N VAL A 129 -24.30 9.55 6.28
CA VAL A 129 -25.40 8.64 6.57
C VAL A 129 -26.70 9.05 5.85
N ALA A 130 -27.02 10.35 5.84
CA ALA A 130 -28.20 10.84 5.13
C ALA A 130 -28.11 10.58 3.60
N ALA A 131 -26.95 10.84 3.00
CA ALA A 131 -26.71 10.55 1.58
C ALA A 131 -26.78 9.04 1.28
N LEU A 132 -26.22 8.20 2.17
CA LEU A 132 -26.30 6.75 2.02
C LEU A 132 -27.76 6.24 2.12
N ALA A 133 -28.56 6.80 3.02
CA ALA A 133 -29.96 6.42 3.16
C ALA A 133 -30.77 6.75 1.89
N GLU A 134 -30.47 7.88 1.25
CA GLU A 134 -31.13 8.31 0.01
C GLU A 134 -30.69 7.50 -1.22
N HIS A 135 -29.37 7.28 -1.37
CA HIS A 135 -28.80 6.74 -2.62
C HIS A 135 -28.40 5.26 -2.56
N ALA A 136 -28.41 4.66 -1.35
CA ALA A 136 -28.15 3.24 -1.11
C ALA A 136 -29.08 2.69 -0.02
N PRO A 137 -30.41 2.73 -0.20
CA PRO A 137 -31.37 2.37 0.84
C PRO A 137 -31.15 0.94 1.36
N GLY A 138 -31.19 0.77 2.69
CA GLY A 138 -30.95 -0.51 3.34
C GLY A 138 -29.52 -1.00 3.32
N ALA A 139 -28.56 -0.18 2.86
CA ALA A 139 -27.16 -0.55 2.86
C ALA A 139 -26.61 -0.78 4.26
N ARG A 140 -25.60 -1.64 4.36
CA ARG A 140 -24.82 -1.89 5.57
C ARG A 140 -23.76 -0.81 5.71
N VAL A 141 -23.62 -0.24 6.89
CA VAL A 141 -22.64 0.81 7.13
C VAL A 141 -21.70 0.44 8.28
N PHE A 142 -20.43 0.73 8.11
CA PHE A 142 -19.44 0.66 9.19
C PHE A 142 -18.84 2.03 9.43
N CYS A 143 -18.71 2.40 10.70
CA CYS A 143 -18.22 3.73 11.08
C CYS A 143 -16.71 3.72 11.28
N ARG A 144 -16.02 4.63 10.61
CA ARG A 144 -14.59 4.83 10.79
C ARG A 144 -14.33 5.70 12.01
N VAL A 145 -13.59 5.14 12.96
CA VAL A 145 -13.10 5.83 14.15
C VAL A 145 -11.72 6.42 13.85
N ALA A 146 -11.51 7.66 14.26
CA ALA A 146 -10.24 8.36 14.09
C ALA A 146 -9.16 7.73 14.98
N THR A 147 -7.93 7.68 14.49
CA THR A 147 -6.74 7.24 15.23
C THR A 147 -5.62 8.26 15.07
N GLY A 148 -4.66 8.27 16.00
CA GLY A 148 -3.56 9.25 15.98
C GLY A 148 -2.48 8.99 14.93
N GLY A 149 -2.36 7.78 14.37
CA GLY A 149 -1.34 7.42 13.39
C GLY A 149 0.10 7.44 13.94
N THR A 150 0.29 7.48 15.24
CA THR A 150 1.62 7.48 15.89
C THR A 150 2.38 6.20 15.55
N GLY A 151 3.66 6.33 15.22
CA GLY A 151 4.52 5.19 14.86
C GLY A 151 4.47 4.80 13.37
N ALA A 152 3.62 5.42 12.56
CA ALA A 152 3.59 5.21 11.12
C ALA A 152 4.58 6.14 10.40
N VAL A 153 5.17 5.67 9.28
CA VAL A 153 5.98 6.54 8.40
C VAL A 153 5.11 7.63 7.78
N TRP A 154 3.92 7.26 7.31
CA TRP A 154 2.89 8.21 6.90
C TRP A 154 1.77 8.22 7.93
N GLY A 155 1.77 9.26 8.75
CA GLY A 155 0.75 9.51 9.75
C GLY A 155 -0.61 9.81 9.12
N LEU A 156 -1.57 10.10 9.97
CA LEU A 156 -2.94 10.41 9.56
C LEU A 156 -3.22 11.90 9.73
N SER A 157 -4.11 12.42 8.88
CA SER A 157 -4.70 13.75 9.03
C SER A 157 -6.12 13.64 9.58
N ASN A 158 -6.67 14.75 10.03
CA ASN A 158 -8.08 14.84 10.48
C ASN A 158 -9.09 14.77 9.32
N LYS A 159 -8.67 14.30 8.15
CA LYS A 159 -9.53 14.18 6.96
C LYS A 159 -10.58 13.07 7.13
N PHE A 160 -10.28 12.03 7.88
CA PHE A 160 -11.09 10.82 7.98
C PHE A 160 -11.25 10.37 9.42
N GLY A 161 -12.42 9.78 9.67
CA GLY A 161 -12.78 9.19 10.95
C GLY A 161 -13.36 10.21 11.92
N CYS A 162 -14.31 9.77 12.71
CA CYS A 162 -14.90 10.56 13.79
C CYS A 162 -14.32 10.12 15.15
N PRO A 163 -14.39 10.97 16.18
CA PRO A 163 -14.06 10.57 17.55
C PRO A 163 -14.89 9.36 18.01
N PRO A 164 -14.38 8.51 18.92
CA PRO A 164 -15.11 7.32 19.41
C PRO A 164 -16.53 7.62 19.90
N GLY A 165 -16.72 8.74 20.61
CA GLY A 165 -18.04 9.16 21.09
C GLY A 165 -19.05 9.49 19.99
N ASP A 166 -18.56 10.00 18.85
CA ASP A 166 -19.42 10.33 17.70
C ASP A 166 -19.78 9.10 16.87
N ALA A 167 -18.95 8.06 16.86
CA ALA A 167 -19.22 6.82 16.13
C ALA A 167 -20.54 6.16 16.56
N VAL A 168 -20.85 6.25 17.85
CA VAL A 168 -22.13 5.77 18.38
C VAL A 168 -23.30 6.55 17.79
N ARG A 169 -23.21 7.88 17.73
CA ARG A 169 -24.25 8.76 17.14
C ARG A 169 -24.43 8.51 15.64
N VAL A 170 -23.33 8.30 14.92
CA VAL A 170 -23.35 7.99 13.48
C VAL A 170 -24.09 6.67 13.23
N LEU A 171 -23.81 5.63 14.02
CA LEU A 171 -24.49 4.34 13.85
C LEU A 171 -25.94 4.34 14.33
N GLU A 172 -26.29 5.13 15.35
CA GLU A 172 -27.70 5.36 15.71
C GLU A 172 -28.45 6.08 14.59
N ALA A 173 -27.86 7.16 14.02
CA ALA A 173 -28.45 7.85 12.89
C ALA A 173 -28.63 6.93 11.67
N ALA A 174 -27.67 6.04 11.42
CA ALA A 174 -27.78 5.04 10.34
C ALA A 174 -28.99 4.11 10.56
N ARG A 175 -29.17 3.57 11.77
CA ARG A 175 -30.34 2.76 12.11
C ARG A 175 -31.64 3.54 11.91
N ASP A 176 -31.70 4.76 12.42
CA ASP A 176 -32.90 5.59 12.39
C ASP A 176 -33.26 6.04 10.95
N ALA A 177 -32.26 6.10 10.06
CA ALA A 177 -32.42 6.35 8.61
C ALA A 177 -32.71 5.08 7.79
N GLY A 178 -32.91 3.91 8.42
CA GLY A 178 -33.24 2.65 7.74
C GLY A 178 -32.03 1.94 7.08
N LEU A 179 -30.82 2.35 7.43
CA LEU A 179 -29.59 1.62 7.09
C LEU A 179 -29.30 0.53 8.13
N VAL A 180 -28.38 -0.38 7.82
CA VAL A 180 -27.96 -1.45 8.75
C VAL A 180 -26.61 -1.10 9.37
N PRO A 181 -26.54 -0.70 10.65
CA PRO A 181 -25.28 -0.57 11.36
C PRO A 181 -24.55 -1.91 11.41
N ALA A 182 -23.44 -2.02 10.71
CA ALA A 182 -22.78 -3.31 10.47
C ALA A 182 -21.43 -3.42 11.17
N GLY A 183 -20.71 -2.32 11.37
CA GLY A 183 -19.35 -2.43 11.90
C GLY A 183 -18.72 -1.13 12.33
N LEU A 184 -17.48 -1.30 12.79
CA LEU A 184 -16.55 -0.23 13.07
C LEU A 184 -15.29 -0.42 12.24
N SER A 185 -14.58 0.65 11.93
CA SER A 185 -13.27 0.56 11.30
C SER A 185 -12.27 1.56 11.86
N VAL A 186 -11.00 1.23 11.72
CA VAL A 186 -9.86 2.09 12.00
C VAL A 186 -8.84 2.04 10.87
N HIS A 187 -7.89 2.95 10.89
CA HIS A 187 -6.67 2.87 10.09
C HIS A 187 -5.55 3.50 10.91
N VAL A 188 -4.46 2.77 11.12
CA VAL A 188 -3.41 3.16 12.06
C VAL A 188 -2.24 3.93 11.44
N GLY A 189 -2.40 4.39 10.20
CA GLY A 189 -1.33 5.02 9.41
C GLY A 189 -0.63 4.03 8.49
N SER A 190 0.04 4.53 7.45
CA SER A 190 0.70 3.69 6.45
C SER A 190 2.14 3.38 6.86
N GLN A 191 2.63 2.18 6.60
CA GLN A 191 3.94 1.69 7.06
C GLN A 191 4.07 1.84 8.58
N GLN A 192 3.19 1.16 9.30
CA GLN A 192 3.17 1.22 10.76
C GLN A 192 4.34 0.39 11.34
N MET A 193 5.13 1.02 12.21
CA MET A 193 6.34 0.42 12.76
C MET A 193 6.16 -0.18 14.15
N THR A 194 4.94 -0.12 14.71
CA THR A 194 4.66 -0.64 16.05
C THR A 194 3.27 -1.28 16.15
N GLY A 195 3.13 -2.32 16.99
CA GLY A 195 1.83 -2.92 17.32
C GLY A 195 0.96 -2.03 18.23
N GLU A 196 1.56 -1.10 18.97
CA GLU A 196 0.86 -0.25 19.94
C GLU A 196 -0.25 0.58 19.30
N ALA A 197 -0.10 0.95 18.01
CA ALA A 197 -1.13 1.69 17.28
C ALA A 197 -2.43 0.88 17.12
N TRP A 198 -2.33 -0.45 16.90
CA TRP A 198 -3.50 -1.33 16.87
C TRP A 198 -4.06 -1.58 18.25
N HIS A 199 -3.20 -1.67 19.29
CA HIS A 199 -3.65 -1.80 20.67
C HIS A 199 -4.50 -0.58 21.10
N ALA A 200 -3.99 0.63 20.92
CA ALA A 200 -4.71 1.86 21.22
C ALA A 200 -6.02 1.98 20.42
N ALA A 201 -5.99 1.65 19.13
CA ALA A 201 -7.19 1.63 18.31
C ALA A 201 -8.23 0.60 18.79
N ALA A 202 -7.77 -0.56 19.29
CA ALA A 202 -8.67 -1.57 19.85
C ALA A 202 -9.30 -1.14 21.17
N GLU A 203 -8.61 -0.37 22.01
CA GLU A 203 -9.19 0.22 23.21
C GLU A 203 -10.34 1.16 22.85
N ASP A 204 -10.14 2.08 21.91
CA ASP A 204 -11.18 2.98 21.40
C ASP A 204 -12.37 2.23 20.82
N LEU A 205 -12.11 1.21 19.99
CA LEU A 205 -13.15 0.36 19.42
C LEU A 205 -13.92 -0.40 20.50
N GLY A 206 -13.23 -0.89 21.53
CA GLY A 206 -13.83 -1.56 22.69
C GLY A 206 -14.79 -0.66 23.45
N ASP A 207 -14.42 0.60 23.64
CA ASP A 207 -15.29 1.59 24.29
C ASP A 207 -16.54 1.89 23.46
N VAL A 208 -16.39 2.01 22.15
CA VAL A 208 -17.53 2.17 21.23
C VAL A 208 -18.43 0.94 21.26
N LEU A 209 -17.88 -0.27 21.21
CA LEU A 209 -18.69 -1.52 21.31
C LEU A 209 -19.47 -1.61 22.61
N ARG A 210 -18.86 -1.27 23.75
CA ARG A 210 -19.55 -1.21 25.05
C ARG A 210 -20.69 -0.18 25.03
N ALA A 211 -20.45 0.99 24.43
CA ALA A 211 -21.45 2.06 24.34
C ALA A 211 -22.62 1.68 23.44
N LEU A 212 -22.36 1.02 22.29
CA LEU A 212 -23.39 0.48 21.39
C LEU A 212 -24.22 -0.59 22.09
N GLY A 213 -23.56 -1.53 22.79
CA GLY A 213 -24.24 -2.59 23.55
C GLY A 213 -25.22 -2.06 24.60
N ARG A 214 -24.84 -1.01 25.35
CA ARG A 214 -25.74 -0.34 26.31
C ARG A 214 -26.98 0.29 25.67
N ARG A 215 -26.92 0.58 24.36
CA ARG A 215 -28.02 1.14 23.57
C ARG A 215 -28.82 0.09 22.78
N GLY A 216 -28.50 -1.18 23.01
CA GLY A 216 -29.14 -2.28 22.29
C GLY A 216 -28.77 -2.38 20.82
N LEU A 217 -27.69 -1.71 20.39
CA LEU A 217 -27.19 -1.75 19.03
C LEU A 217 -25.99 -2.69 18.97
N ARG A 218 -26.04 -3.69 18.08
CA ARG A 218 -24.94 -4.62 17.84
C ARG A 218 -24.47 -4.53 16.41
N VAL A 219 -23.16 -4.55 16.23
CA VAL A 219 -22.49 -4.65 14.94
C VAL A 219 -21.94 -6.06 14.76
N ASP A 220 -21.68 -6.50 13.54
CA ASP A 220 -21.22 -7.86 13.26
C ASP A 220 -19.76 -7.95 12.83
N HIS A 221 -19.09 -6.82 12.53
CA HIS A 221 -17.69 -6.85 12.19
C HIS A 221 -16.89 -5.63 12.70
N VAL A 222 -15.59 -5.84 12.83
CA VAL A 222 -14.59 -4.81 13.05
C VAL A 222 -13.54 -4.89 11.93
N ASN A 223 -13.32 -3.77 11.29
CA ASN A 223 -12.29 -3.60 10.27
C ASN A 223 -11.08 -2.90 10.91
N LEU A 224 -9.99 -3.64 11.06
CA LEU A 224 -8.73 -3.17 11.65
C LEU A 224 -7.89 -2.34 10.67
N GLY A 225 -8.41 -2.12 9.45
CA GLY A 225 -7.84 -1.26 8.44
C GLY A 225 -6.56 -1.79 7.81
N GLY A 226 -5.84 -0.85 7.20
CA GLY A 226 -4.50 -1.07 6.67
C GLY A 226 -3.42 -0.63 7.65
N GLY A 227 -2.23 -0.43 7.13
CA GLY A 227 -1.06 0.00 7.90
C GLY A 227 0.02 -1.05 8.02
N LEU A 228 -0.27 -2.33 7.76
CA LEU A 228 0.74 -3.39 7.76
C LEU A 228 1.90 -3.01 6.84
N PRO A 229 3.16 -3.09 7.35
CA PRO A 229 4.32 -2.57 6.67
C PRO A 229 4.87 -3.51 5.60
N ALA A 230 5.59 -2.92 4.62
CA ALA A 230 6.58 -3.59 3.79
C ALA A 230 7.91 -3.69 4.52
N LEU A 231 8.80 -4.59 4.08
CA LEU A 231 10.06 -4.88 4.75
C LEU A 231 11.28 -4.31 4.01
N GLY A 232 11.16 -4.00 2.73
CA GLY A 232 12.29 -3.63 1.88
C GLY A 232 12.70 -2.16 1.92
N TYR A 233 12.05 -1.33 2.70
CA TYR A 233 12.29 0.11 2.74
C TYR A 233 13.42 0.51 3.67
N ARG A 234 13.99 1.70 3.39
CA ARG A 234 14.92 2.41 4.24
C ARG A 234 14.33 3.77 4.63
N ASP A 235 14.70 4.29 5.78
CA ASP A 235 14.37 5.66 6.15
C ASP A 235 15.12 6.67 5.26
N ARG A 236 14.87 7.96 5.44
CA ARG A 236 15.54 9.02 4.68
C ARG A 236 17.06 9.06 4.86
N ARG A 237 17.59 8.44 5.92
CA ARG A 237 19.03 8.33 6.21
C ARG A 237 19.66 7.07 5.66
N GLY A 238 18.86 6.23 4.99
CA GLY A 238 19.31 4.96 4.43
C GLY A 238 19.38 3.80 5.42
N THR A 239 18.85 3.98 6.65
CA THR A 239 18.74 2.90 7.63
C THR A 239 17.59 1.97 7.25
N PRO A 240 17.76 0.64 7.21
CA PRO A 240 16.64 -0.27 6.98
C PRO A 240 15.51 -0.04 7.97
N LEU A 241 14.28 0.05 7.45
CA LEU A 241 13.08 -0.02 8.27
C LEU A 241 12.84 -1.49 8.58
N ASP A 242 12.98 -1.85 9.86
CA ASP A 242 12.81 -3.22 10.35
C ASP A 242 11.58 -3.31 11.28
N PRO A 243 10.35 -3.33 10.72
CA PRO A 243 9.15 -3.42 11.52
C PRO A 243 9.04 -4.79 12.19
N PRO A 244 8.71 -4.86 13.49
CA PRO A 244 8.63 -6.12 14.24
C PRO A 244 7.31 -6.85 13.91
N LEU A 245 7.18 -7.43 12.70
CA LEU A 245 5.95 -8.04 12.20
C LEU A 245 5.34 -9.07 13.15
N ASP A 246 6.14 -9.96 13.73
CA ASP A 246 5.64 -10.99 14.65
C ASP A 246 4.94 -10.37 15.87
N LYS A 247 5.53 -9.29 16.41
CA LYS A 247 4.94 -8.53 17.52
C LYS A 247 3.67 -7.80 17.09
N ILE A 248 3.68 -7.20 15.88
CA ILE A 248 2.50 -6.54 15.32
C ILE A 248 1.35 -7.54 15.18
N PHE A 249 1.59 -8.72 14.61
CA PHE A 249 0.57 -9.76 14.47
C PHE A 249 0.10 -10.29 15.83
N ALA A 250 0.99 -10.45 16.80
CA ALA A 250 0.61 -10.85 18.16
C ALA A 250 -0.37 -9.85 18.79
N VAL A 251 -0.04 -8.55 18.73
CA VAL A 251 -0.91 -7.48 19.25
C VAL A 251 -2.27 -7.45 18.52
N ILE A 252 -2.29 -7.63 17.19
CA ILE A 252 -3.53 -7.69 16.44
C ILE A 252 -4.40 -8.87 16.90
N ARG A 253 -3.83 -10.07 17.08
CA ARG A 253 -4.56 -11.24 17.57
C ARG A 253 -5.13 -11.01 18.98
N GLU A 254 -4.32 -10.49 19.89
CA GLU A 254 -4.74 -10.15 21.26
C GLU A 254 -5.89 -9.12 21.24
N SER A 255 -5.77 -8.09 20.40
CA SER A 255 -6.81 -7.08 20.21
C SER A 255 -8.12 -7.68 19.67
N MET A 256 -8.03 -8.61 18.72
CA MET A 256 -9.22 -9.31 18.21
C MET A 256 -9.92 -10.13 19.28
N ASP A 257 -9.17 -10.84 20.11
CA ASP A 257 -9.73 -11.66 21.20
C ASP A 257 -10.35 -10.79 22.28
N GLU A 258 -9.74 -9.65 22.61
CA GLU A 258 -10.31 -8.66 23.53
C GLU A 258 -11.62 -8.08 23.00
N LEU A 259 -11.67 -7.66 21.74
CA LEU A 259 -12.87 -7.11 21.12
C LEU A 259 -14.01 -8.14 21.04
N ARG A 260 -13.71 -9.43 20.76
CA ARG A 260 -14.69 -10.51 20.82
C ARG A 260 -15.28 -10.66 22.23
N ARG A 261 -14.42 -10.60 23.26
CA ARG A 261 -14.83 -10.71 24.66
C ARG A 261 -15.72 -9.52 25.07
N ILE A 262 -15.39 -8.31 24.65
CA ILE A 262 -16.19 -7.10 24.90
C ILE A 262 -17.55 -7.19 24.19
N HIS A 263 -17.56 -7.64 22.93
CA HIS A 263 -18.77 -7.74 22.13
C HIS A 263 -19.73 -8.83 22.66
N GLY A 264 -19.20 -9.92 23.18
CA GLY A 264 -19.96 -11.01 23.81
C GLY A 264 -20.84 -11.82 22.85
N GLY A 265 -20.52 -11.83 21.56
CA GLY A 265 -21.20 -12.57 20.49
C GLY A 265 -20.31 -12.73 19.27
N PRO A 266 -20.82 -13.28 18.16
CA PRO A 266 -20.09 -13.39 16.92
C PRO A 266 -19.60 -12.02 16.44
N LEU A 267 -18.32 -11.92 16.11
CA LEU A 267 -17.68 -10.70 15.61
C LEU A 267 -16.62 -11.09 14.57
N ASP A 268 -16.87 -10.70 13.33
CA ASP A 268 -15.96 -10.90 12.22
C ASP A 268 -14.88 -9.81 12.20
N PHE A 269 -13.72 -10.15 11.67
CA PHE A 269 -12.63 -9.17 11.49
C PHE A 269 -12.23 -9.05 10.03
N VAL A 270 -11.93 -7.81 9.65
CA VAL A 270 -11.44 -7.42 8.33
C VAL A 270 -10.10 -6.71 8.49
N VAL A 271 -9.18 -6.91 7.55
CA VAL A 271 -7.98 -6.08 7.36
C VAL A 271 -7.89 -5.61 5.92
N GLU A 272 -7.30 -4.43 5.73
CA GLU A 272 -7.16 -3.75 4.42
C GLU A 272 -5.68 -3.59 4.02
N PRO A 273 -4.92 -4.69 3.88
CA PRO A 273 -3.54 -4.58 3.45
C PRO A 273 -3.47 -4.10 2.00
N GLY A 274 -2.64 -3.10 1.75
CA GLY A 274 -2.22 -2.70 0.41
C GLY A 274 -0.73 -2.93 0.25
N ARG A 275 0.08 -2.00 0.75
CA ARG A 275 1.54 -2.02 0.72
C ARG A 275 2.14 -3.35 1.13
N HIS A 276 1.70 -3.92 2.23
CA HIS A 276 2.20 -5.20 2.78
C HIS A 276 2.15 -6.36 1.78
N LEU A 277 1.14 -6.38 0.91
CA LEU A 277 0.98 -7.47 -0.05
C LEU A 277 1.82 -7.30 -1.30
N VAL A 278 2.06 -6.06 -1.76
CA VAL A 278 2.59 -5.82 -3.10
C VAL A 278 3.96 -5.15 -3.13
N ALA A 279 4.33 -4.35 -2.12
CA ALA A 279 5.53 -3.51 -2.19
C ALA A 279 6.80 -4.32 -2.47
N ASP A 280 7.07 -5.35 -1.66
CA ASP A 280 8.30 -6.14 -1.74
C ASP A 280 8.31 -7.13 -2.93
N HIS A 281 7.18 -7.24 -3.63
CA HIS A 281 6.98 -8.11 -4.80
C HIS A 281 6.92 -7.32 -6.13
N GLY A 282 7.37 -6.07 -6.12
CA GLY A 282 7.53 -5.25 -7.31
C GLY A 282 8.87 -4.52 -7.29
N ALA A 283 9.52 -4.44 -8.44
CA ALA A 283 10.77 -3.74 -8.62
C ALA A 283 10.81 -3.04 -9.98
N ILE A 284 11.51 -1.90 -10.06
CA ILE A 284 11.71 -1.19 -11.32
C ILE A 284 13.09 -1.55 -11.86
N ARG A 285 13.14 -1.99 -13.12
CA ARG A 285 14.34 -1.90 -13.94
C ARG A 285 14.38 -0.51 -14.54
N ALA A 286 15.39 0.25 -14.18
CA ALA A 286 15.69 1.59 -14.69
C ALA A 286 17.13 1.63 -15.23
N HIS A 287 17.57 2.77 -15.72
CA HIS A 287 18.98 2.98 -16.09
C HIS A 287 19.51 4.29 -15.52
N VAL A 288 20.82 4.35 -15.42
CA VAL A 288 21.56 5.56 -15.09
C VAL A 288 21.47 6.54 -16.27
N THR A 289 20.86 7.69 -16.04
CA THR A 289 20.94 8.80 -16.99
C THR A 289 22.31 9.44 -16.89
N ARG A 290 22.78 9.74 -15.67
CA ARG A 290 24.11 10.31 -15.43
C ARG A 290 24.52 10.25 -13.96
N LEU A 291 25.80 10.03 -13.70
CA LEU A 291 26.45 10.35 -12.43
C LEU A 291 27.30 11.61 -12.63
N THR A 292 27.04 12.67 -11.87
CA THR A 292 27.76 13.95 -11.96
C THR A 292 28.26 14.41 -10.61
N GLU A 293 29.27 15.28 -10.63
CA GLU A 293 29.70 16.03 -9.44
C GLU A 293 29.21 17.48 -9.56
N ARG A 294 28.63 17.99 -8.49
CA ARG A 294 28.20 19.40 -8.38
C ARG A 294 28.89 20.05 -7.19
N ARG A 295 29.05 21.37 -7.22
CA ARG A 295 29.47 22.16 -6.07
C ARG A 295 28.23 22.69 -5.36
N THR A 296 28.15 22.45 -4.06
CA THR A 296 27.12 23.09 -3.20
C THR A 296 27.41 24.58 -3.05
N ALA A 297 26.43 25.32 -2.53
CA ALA A 297 26.63 26.75 -2.19
C ALA A 297 27.76 26.97 -1.16
N GLY A 298 28.05 25.99 -0.31
CA GLY A 298 29.19 25.97 0.61
C GLY A 298 30.53 25.64 -0.02
N GLY A 299 30.58 25.34 -1.35
CA GLY A 299 31.77 25.00 -2.09
C GLY A 299 32.20 23.52 -2.00
N GLU A 300 31.47 22.70 -1.28
CA GLU A 300 31.71 21.26 -1.17
C GLU A 300 31.34 20.52 -2.46
N ARG A 301 31.99 19.41 -2.73
CA ARG A 301 31.67 18.54 -3.87
C ARG A 301 30.62 17.51 -3.45
N GLN A 302 29.56 17.38 -4.23
CA GLN A 302 28.48 16.43 -4.02
C GLN A 302 28.17 15.67 -5.32
N HIS A 303 28.12 14.33 -5.25
CA HIS A 303 27.69 13.52 -6.37
C HIS A 303 26.16 13.48 -6.47
N TRP A 304 25.68 13.45 -7.70
CA TRP A 304 24.27 13.33 -8.07
C TRP A 304 24.12 12.20 -9.06
N LEU A 305 23.31 11.18 -8.70
CA LEU A 305 22.93 10.10 -9.59
C LEU A 305 21.52 10.38 -10.13
N TYR A 306 21.46 10.61 -11.43
CA TYR A 306 20.19 10.77 -12.14
C TYR A 306 19.78 9.44 -12.75
N LEU A 307 18.56 9.00 -12.43
CA LEU A 307 17.93 7.79 -12.95
C LEU A 307 16.89 8.14 -14.03
N SER A 308 16.50 7.16 -14.82
CA SER A 308 15.41 7.26 -15.79
C SER A 308 14.02 7.19 -15.17
N CYS A 309 13.91 6.87 -13.88
CA CYS A 309 12.69 6.90 -13.10
C CYS A 309 12.85 7.79 -11.86
N GLY A 310 11.75 8.32 -11.36
CA GLY A 310 11.74 9.22 -10.22
C GLY A 310 10.34 9.38 -9.62
N LYS A 311 10.14 10.47 -8.89
CA LYS A 311 8.91 10.77 -8.16
C LYS A 311 7.66 10.72 -9.03
N PHE A 312 7.75 11.19 -10.27
CA PHE A 312 6.60 11.36 -11.16
C PHE A 312 6.31 10.13 -12.05
N ASN A 313 7.21 9.15 -12.07
CA ASN A 313 7.07 7.94 -12.88
C ASN A 313 7.55 6.67 -12.17
N GLY A 314 7.04 6.42 -10.97
CA GLY A 314 7.23 5.15 -10.27
C GLY A 314 7.71 5.23 -8.83
N LEU A 315 8.37 6.33 -8.41
CA LEU A 315 8.97 6.49 -7.08
C LEU A 315 8.33 7.62 -6.27
N TYR A 316 7.02 7.76 -6.32
CA TYR A 316 6.29 8.88 -5.71
C TYR A 316 6.66 9.15 -4.24
N GLU A 317 6.99 8.11 -3.49
CA GLU A 317 7.29 8.19 -2.06
C GLU A 317 8.77 8.43 -1.73
N MET A 318 9.59 8.74 -2.74
CA MET A 318 11.05 8.91 -2.58
C MET A 318 11.46 10.12 -1.72
N ASP A 319 10.54 10.99 -1.39
CA ASP A 319 10.75 12.10 -0.44
C ASP A 319 10.57 11.68 1.02
N ALA A 320 9.91 10.56 1.29
CA ALA A 320 9.64 10.05 2.63
C ALA A 320 10.52 8.87 3.03
N LEU A 321 11.06 8.14 2.06
CA LEU A 321 11.89 6.96 2.28
C LEU A 321 12.92 6.81 1.15
N GLN A 322 13.87 5.90 1.36
CA GLN A 322 14.79 5.47 0.31
C GLN A 322 14.43 4.04 -0.14
N TYR A 323 14.26 3.88 -1.45
CA TYR A 323 14.23 2.58 -2.09
C TYR A 323 15.63 2.00 -2.17
N ARG A 324 15.75 0.71 -2.05
CA ARG A 324 17.02 0.01 -2.19
C ARG A 324 17.42 -0.09 -3.67
N LEU A 325 18.63 0.34 -3.98
CA LEU A 325 19.18 0.27 -5.32
C LEU A 325 20.14 -0.93 -5.45
N VAL A 326 20.07 -1.61 -6.58
CA VAL A 326 21.00 -2.65 -6.99
C VAL A 326 21.58 -2.25 -8.35
N PHE A 327 22.88 -2.35 -8.51
CA PHE A 327 23.61 -2.00 -9.71
C PHE A 327 24.18 -3.27 -10.35
N PRO A 328 23.45 -3.96 -11.25
CA PRO A 328 23.93 -5.17 -11.90
C PRO A 328 25.21 -4.89 -12.68
N GLY A 329 26.19 -5.77 -12.52
CA GLY A 329 27.50 -5.59 -13.17
C GLY A 329 28.54 -4.78 -12.38
N HIS A 330 28.17 -4.21 -11.23
CA HIS A 330 29.12 -3.55 -10.33
C HIS A 330 29.35 -4.41 -9.08
N HIS A 331 30.63 -4.62 -8.74
CA HIS A 331 31.00 -5.45 -7.59
C HIS A 331 30.71 -4.71 -6.28
N PRO A 332 30.13 -5.36 -5.26
CA PRO A 332 29.82 -4.72 -3.96
C PRO A 332 31.04 -4.11 -3.25
N ASP A 333 32.24 -4.72 -3.45
CA ASP A 333 33.49 -4.26 -2.86
C ASP A 333 34.25 -3.27 -3.77
N GLY A 334 33.61 -2.78 -4.83
CA GLY A 334 34.18 -1.78 -5.73
C GLY A 334 34.23 -0.39 -5.09
N PRO A 335 34.77 0.61 -5.82
CA PRO A 335 34.77 2.00 -5.35
C PRO A 335 33.35 2.56 -5.37
N TYR A 336 32.89 3.06 -4.22
CA TYR A 336 31.57 3.72 -4.05
C TYR A 336 31.77 5.18 -3.65
N VAL A 337 30.83 6.03 -4.08
CA VAL A 337 30.73 7.43 -3.67
C VAL A 337 29.33 7.71 -3.09
N PRO A 338 29.22 8.58 -2.07
CA PRO A 338 27.93 9.02 -1.60
C PRO A 338 27.29 9.98 -2.61
N ALA A 339 26.04 9.72 -3.01
CA ALA A 339 25.33 10.52 -4.00
C ALA A 339 23.89 10.83 -3.57
N VAL A 340 23.38 11.98 -4.00
CA VAL A 340 21.94 12.25 -4.05
C VAL A 340 21.37 11.51 -5.26
N VAL A 341 20.29 10.75 -5.05
CA VAL A 341 19.57 10.07 -6.13
C VAL A 341 18.42 10.95 -6.59
N ALA A 342 18.31 11.19 -7.88
CA ALA A 342 17.30 12.04 -8.49
C ALA A 342 16.67 11.35 -9.71
N GLY A 343 15.43 11.69 -9.99
CA GLY A 343 14.71 11.27 -11.18
C GLY A 343 15.05 12.14 -12.41
N PRO A 344 14.37 11.88 -13.54
CA PRO A 344 14.70 12.48 -14.82
C PRO A 344 14.08 13.86 -15.04
N THR A 345 13.15 14.30 -14.19
CA THR A 345 12.38 15.53 -14.45
C THR A 345 13.15 16.79 -14.04
N CYS A 346 12.69 17.94 -14.50
CA CYS A 346 13.26 19.22 -14.11
C CYS A 346 12.69 19.79 -12.79
N ASP A 347 11.89 18.99 -12.07
CA ASP A 347 11.35 19.37 -10.78
C ASP A 347 12.38 19.10 -9.67
N SER A 348 12.55 20.05 -8.75
CA SER A 348 13.47 19.91 -7.61
C SER A 348 13.06 18.84 -6.61
N ASP A 349 11.75 18.51 -6.55
CA ASP A 349 11.21 17.46 -5.70
C ASP A 349 11.42 16.04 -6.25
N ASP A 350 11.94 15.93 -7.47
CA ASP A 350 12.26 14.64 -8.10
C ASP A 350 13.63 14.13 -7.64
N ALA A 351 13.81 14.06 -6.32
CA ALA A 351 15.06 13.61 -5.69
C ALA A 351 14.79 13.02 -4.32
N TYR A 352 15.69 12.15 -3.83
CA TYR A 352 15.74 11.78 -2.41
C TYR A 352 16.09 13.00 -1.56
N SER A 353 15.62 12.99 -0.31
CA SER A 353 16.01 14.02 0.65
C SER A 353 17.52 13.99 0.87
N HIS A 354 18.23 14.96 0.28
CA HIS A 354 19.68 15.06 0.35
C HIS A 354 20.18 15.69 1.66
N GLU A 355 19.27 16.27 2.44
CA GLU A 355 19.60 16.84 3.75
C GLU A 355 19.79 15.78 4.83
N GLU A 356 19.20 14.59 4.65
CA GLU A 356 19.15 13.55 5.67
C GLU A 356 20.05 12.34 5.38
N GLY A 357 20.32 12.00 4.11
CA GLY A 357 21.17 10.86 3.79
C GLY A 357 21.49 10.68 2.32
N LEU A 358 22.76 10.41 2.05
CA LEU A 358 23.26 10.11 0.72
C LEU A 358 23.26 8.58 0.50
N VAL A 359 23.03 8.18 -0.74
CA VAL A 359 23.05 6.77 -1.14
C VAL A 359 24.44 6.41 -1.64
N PRO A 360 25.09 5.34 -1.12
CA PRO A 360 26.33 4.85 -1.71
C PRO A 360 26.06 4.25 -3.10
N VAL A 361 26.74 4.75 -4.11
CA VAL A 361 26.61 4.30 -5.51
C VAL A 361 27.97 4.00 -6.10
N PRO A 362 28.12 3.03 -7.04
CA PRO A 362 29.39 2.75 -7.67
C PRO A 362 29.94 4.00 -8.36
N ALA A 363 31.21 4.33 -8.08
CA ALA A 363 31.89 5.52 -8.67
C ALA A 363 32.08 5.42 -10.18
N THR A 364 31.98 4.22 -10.74
CA THR A 364 32.20 3.90 -12.16
C THR A 364 30.94 3.84 -13.01
N LEU A 365 29.78 4.25 -12.45
CA LEU A 365 28.52 4.25 -13.18
C LEU A 365 28.59 5.11 -14.43
N ALA A 366 28.15 4.54 -15.55
CA ALA A 366 28.03 5.19 -16.84
C ALA A 366 26.57 5.36 -17.26
N SER A 367 26.33 6.28 -18.21
CA SER A 367 25.00 6.45 -18.81
C SER A 367 24.57 5.15 -19.50
N GLY A 368 23.35 4.68 -19.24
CA GLY A 368 22.79 3.44 -19.74
C GLY A 368 22.99 2.22 -18.84
N ASP A 369 23.82 2.31 -17.80
CA ASP A 369 23.99 1.19 -16.86
C ASP A 369 22.65 0.85 -16.20
N PRO A 370 22.29 -0.44 -16.11
CA PRO A 370 21.04 -0.86 -15.48
C PRO A 370 21.06 -0.60 -13.98
N VAL A 371 19.92 -0.17 -13.46
CA VAL A 371 19.66 -0.03 -12.02
C VAL A 371 18.36 -0.74 -11.69
N TRP A 372 18.36 -1.56 -10.64
CA TRP A 372 17.12 -2.11 -10.11
C TRP A 372 16.73 -1.37 -8.85
N VAL A 373 15.51 -0.84 -8.82
CA VAL A 373 14.93 -0.15 -7.68
C VAL A 373 13.94 -1.13 -7.02
N LEU A 374 14.22 -1.54 -5.80
CA LEU A 374 13.51 -2.63 -5.13
C LEU A 374 12.35 -2.13 -4.27
N SER A 375 11.39 -3.03 -3.99
CA SER A 375 10.21 -2.78 -3.14
C SER A 375 9.31 -1.66 -3.69
N CYS A 376 9.19 -1.55 -5.02
CA CYS A 376 8.37 -0.55 -5.70
C CYS A 376 6.95 -1.04 -6.06
N GLY A 377 6.50 -2.20 -5.57
CA GLY A 377 5.21 -2.75 -5.97
C GLY A 377 3.99 -1.99 -5.48
N ALA A 378 4.13 -1.10 -4.48
CA ALA A 378 3.05 -0.29 -3.97
C ALA A 378 3.17 1.16 -4.44
N TYR A 379 2.04 1.73 -4.88
CA TYR A 379 1.88 3.12 -5.29
C TYR A 379 2.68 3.57 -6.51
N ALA A 380 3.49 2.71 -7.12
CA ALA A 380 4.27 3.03 -8.32
C ALA A 380 3.38 3.27 -9.56
N THR A 381 2.28 2.52 -9.69
CA THR A 381 1.34 2.67 -10.82
C THR A 381 0.21 3.64 -10.53
N SER A 382 -0.23 3.78 -9.28
CA SER A 382 -1.38 4.60 -8.91
C SER A 382 -1.03 6.07 -8.66
N TYR A 383 0.22 6.39 -8.32
CA TYR A 383 0.70 7.76 -8.11
C TYR A 383 1.62 8.26 -9.24
N THR A 384 1.53 7.66 -10.40
CA THR A 384 2.29 8.10 -11.58
C THR A 384 1.57 9.20 -12.34
N THR A 385 2.31 10.12 -12.93
CA THR A 385 1.74 11.17 -13.78
C THR A 385 1.64 10.69 -15.24
N LEU A 386 0.72 11.28 -15.99
CA LEU A 386 0.47 10.92 -17.39
C LEU A 386 1.25 11.81 -18.39
N GLY A 387 2.45 12.24 -18.05
CA GLY A 387 3.27 13.01 -19.00
C GLY A 387 3.91 14.27 -18.44
N PHE A 388 4.14 14.36 -17.14
CA PHE A 388 4.94 15.44 -16.56
C PHE A 388 6.34 15.50 -17.23
N ASN A 389 6.72 16.63 -17.77
CA ASN A 389 7.88 16.83 -18.66
C ASN A 389 7.90 15.90 -19.91
N GLY A 390 6.76 15.33 -20.32
CA GLY A 390 6.68 14.40 -21.44
C GLY A 390 7.08 12.96 -21.12
N PHE A 391 7.40 12.64 -19.85
CA PHE A 391 7.68 11.25 -19.43
C PHE A 391 6.39 10.46 -19.32
N ALA A 392 6.33 9.32 -19.99
CA ALA A 392 5.21 8.38 -19.88
C ALA A 392 5.32 7.56 -18.58
N PRO A 393 4.20 7.01 -18.07
CA PRO A 393 4.24 5.97 -17.05
C PRO A 393 5.10 4.80 -17.50
N LEU A 394 5.83 4.17 -16.56
CA LEU A 394 6.60 2.98 -16.87
C LEU A 394 5.67 1.83 -17.29
N PRO A 395 6.00 1.10 -18.37
CA PRO A 395 5.33 -0.15 -18.69
C PRO A 395 5.54 -1.16 -17.56
N HIS A 396 4.60 -2.08 -17.40
CA HIS A 396 4.71 -3.14 -16.40
C HIS A 396 4.82 -4.52 -17.04
N ALA A 397 5.43 -5.46 -16.32
CA ALA A 397 5.62 -6.84 -16.72
C ALA A 397 5.50 -7.79 -15.53
N TRP A 398 5.42 -9.08 -15.80
CA TRP A 398 5.20 -10.12 -14.81
C TRP A 398 6.40 -11.06 -14.78
N ALA A 399 6.95 -11.31 -13.60
CA ALA A 399 8.12 -12.17 -13.44
C ALA A 399 7.84 -13.63 -13.89
N ASP A 400 6.60 -14.09 -13.76
CA ASP A 400 6.18 -15.47 -14.04
C ASP A 400 5.75 -15.68 -15.49
N ARG A 401 5.80 -14.67 -16.34
CA ARG A 401 5.37 -14.75 -17.75
C ARG A 401 6.52 -14.31 -18.67
N PRO A 402 6.94 -15.15 -19.64
CA PRO A 402 7.92 -14.74 -20.63
C PRO A 402 7.40 -13.57 -21.46
N GLU A 403 8.32 -12.69 -21.89
CA GLU A 403 8.01 -11.58 -22.80
C GLU A 403 7.37 -12.14 -24.09
N GLY A 404 6.23 -11.62 -24.49
CA GLY A 404 5.54 -12.02 -25.72
C GLY A 404 4.14 -12.66 -25.54
N THR A 405 3.68 -12.89 -24.31
CA THR A 405 2.28 -13.27 -24.03
C THR A 405 1.42 -12.08 -23.62
N GLY A 406 1.61 -10.94 -24.28
CA GLY A 406 0.67 -9.83 -24.20
C GLY A 406 -0.66 -10.26 -24.77
N ALA A 407 -1.73 -10.11 -24.03
CA ALA A 407 -3.06 -10.25 -24.59
C ALA A 407 -3.26 -9.09 -25.58
N ASP A 408 -3.09 -9.39 -26.86
CA ASP A 408 -3.90 -8.75 -27.89
C ASP A 408 -5.31 -9.33 -27.71
N ASP A 409 -6.19 -8.54 -27.09
CA ASP A 409 -7.64 -8.54 -27.34
C ASP A 409 -8.26 -7.25 -26.76
#